data_131483d35804de0eb4006d57d4acfba3
#
_entry.id   131483d35804de0eb4006d57d4acfba3
#
_cell.length_a   1.000
_cell.length_b   1.000
_cell.length_c   1.000
_cell.angle_alpha   90.00
_cell.angle_beta   90.00
_cell.angle_gamma   90.00
#
_symmetry.space_group_name_H-M   'P 1'
#
loop_
_entity.id
_entity.type
_entity.pdbx_description
1 polymer ?
#
loop_
_entity_poly.entity_id
_entity_poly.type
_entity_poly.pdbx_seq_one_letter_code
_entity_poly.pdbx_strand_id
1 'polypeptide(L)'
;MIKKLFYVYLLFPAVALAGLRQLLPIPQIVTPNGQQYPLSASTLLTDIATVQLVPDLPQIPLNKDEAYILEVTRDKVRITAITALGVYRAHQTLQQLVVQKGKKRYIEGCTITDYPAFRVRGFMQDAGRSYLSIQELKTEIALLAQYKINVFHWHLTENEGWRLQSLRYPQLNAAENYERMPAQYYTLAEAKELVEFCRQRHVMLIPEIDMPGHSRAFEKAFGTSMQTEAGISILKNLLDEVCETFSVPYIHIGTDEVAFTNPRFVPEMVQYLRAKGKKVISWNPGWQYQAGEIDMTQLWSYRGKAQKGIPAIDCRFHYLNHYDAFADLIALYNSRILNVEQGDDDHAGAIIAIWNDRYIASERDIIAQNNFYPAALALAERAWRGGGGXXXXGQCLFRWQWHYVALFAR
;
A
#
# COMPACT_ATOMS: atom_id res chain seq x y z
N MET A 1 -49.53 19.30 14.58
CA MET A 1 -49.23 18.05 15.35
C MET A 1 -47.87 17.55 14.92
N ILE A 2 -46.80 17.89 15.67
CA ILE A 2 -45.42 17.52 15.39
C ILE A 2 -45.15 16.17 16.08
N LYS A 3 -44.98 15.13 15.29
CA LYS A 3 -44.56 13.82 15.84
C LYS A 3 -43.12 13.94 16.33
N LYS A 4 -42.94 13.88 17.64
CA LYS A 4 -41.61 13.75 18.27
C LYS A 4 -41.09 12.36 17.95
N LEU A 5 -40.05 12.30 17.11
CA LEU A 5 -39.28 11.08 16.89
C LEU A 5 -38.47 10.86 18.17
N PHE A 6 -38.81 9.83 18.92
CA PHE A 6 -38.01 9.40 20.06
C PHE A 6 -36.81 8.59 19.50
N TYR A 7 -35.65 9.21 19.53
CA TYR A 7 -34.40 8.45 19.37
C TYR A 7 -34.16 7.66 20.66
N VAL A 8 -34.45 6.38 20.63
CA VAL A 8 -34.01 5.48 21.70
C VAL A 8 -32.50 5.29 21.54
N TYR A 9 -31.73 6.06 22.28
CA TYR A 9 -30.31 5.75 22.48
C TYR A 9 -30.26 4.46 23.29
N LEU A 10 -30.07 3.33 22.63
CA LEU A 10 -29.63 2.13 23.29
C LEU A 10 -28.23 2.41 23.85
N LEU A 11 -28.18 2.86 25.07
CA LEU A 11 -26.96 2.90 25.87
C LEU A 11 -26.55 1.45 26.12
N PHE A 12 -25.91 0.83 25.13
CA PHE A 12 -25.11 -0.33 25.45
C PHE A 12 -24.04 0.16 26.42
N PRO A 13 -23.89 -0.48 27.58
CA PRO A 13 -22.74 -0.16 28.41
C PRO A 13 -21.51 -0.32 27.53
N ALA A 14 -20.74 0.74 27.41
CA ALA A 14 -19.45 0.70 26.75
C ALA A 14 -18.54 -0.19 27.60
N VAL A 15 -18.76 -1.48 27.55
CA VAL A 15 -17.75 -2.45 27.96
C VAL A 15 -16.60 -2.15 26.98
N ALA A 16 -15.54 -1.63 27.53
CA ALA A 16 -14.35 -1.33 26.75
C ALA A 16 -13.90 -2.61 26.06
N LEU A 17 -14.30 -2.78 24.80
CA LEU A 17 -13.81 -3.84 23.93
C LEU A 17 -12.46 -3.37 23.34
N ALA A 18 -11.60 -2.87 24.23
CA ALA A 18 -10.27 -2.40 23.87
C ALA A 18 -9.29 -3.59 23.82
N GLY A 19 -8.17 -3.40 23.23
CA GLY A 19 -7.11 -4.40 23.21
C GLY A 19 -7.33 -5.50 22.18
N LEU A 20 -7.31 -6.75 22.62
CA LEU A 20 -7.32 -7.93 21.73
C LEU A 20 -8.44 -7.95 20.69
N ARG A 21 -9.58 -7.34 20.99
CA ARG A 21 -10.73 -7.34 20.09
C ARG A 21 -10.67 -6.24 19.01
N GLN A 22 -9.70 -5.33 19.11
CA GLN A 22 -9.59 -4.20 18.18
C GLN A 22 -8.37 -4.28 17.25
N LEU A 23 -7.64 -5.40 17.29
CA LEU A 23 -6.45 -5.56 16.44
C LEU A 23 -6.82 -5.50 14.95
N LEU A 24 -6.07 -4.70 14.19
CA LEU A 24 -6.22 -4.58 12.75
C LEU A 24 -4.84 -4.42 12.11
N PRO A 25 -4.41 -5.29 11.20
CA PRO A 25 -5.08 -6.57 10.87
C PRO A 25 -5.16 -7.52 12.07
N ILE A 26 -6.19 -8.35 12.06
CA ILE A 26 -6.34 -9.40 13.08
C ILE A 26 -5.18 -10.41 12.88
N PRO A 27 -4.42 -10.73 13.93
CA PRO A 27 -3.35 -11.73 13.79
C PRO A 27 -3.87 -13.12 13.44
N GLN A 28 -3.02 -13.97 12.89
CA GLN A 28 -3.40 -15.32 12.48
C GLN A 28 -3.94 -16.14 13.65
N ILE A 29 -3.21 -16.15 14.78
CA ILE A 29 -3.63 -16.90 15.98
C ILE A 29 -3.47 -16.00 17.20
N VAL A 30 -4.54 -15.91 18.01
CA VAL A 30 -4.54 -15.13 19.26
C VAL A 30 -5.08 -16.01 20.37
N THR A 31 -4.30 -16.21 21.42
CA THR A 31 -4.69 -16.99 22.61
C THR A 31 -4.64 -16.08 23.85
N PRO A 32 -5.78 -15.56 24.32
CA PRO A 32 -5.79 -14.76 25.56
C PRO A 32 -5.43 -15.62 26.77
N ASN A 33 -4.77 -15.02 27.77
CA ASN A 33 -4.43 -15.73 29.01
C ASN A 33 -5.03 -15.09 30.27
N GLY A 34 -5.86 -14.05 30.10
CA GLY A 34 -6.57 -13.40 31.22
C GLY A 34 -5.70 -12.48 32.09
N GLN A 35 -4.43 -12.35 31.80
CA GLN A 35 -3.51 -11.50 32.57
C GLN A 35 -3.50 -10.07 32.04
N GLN A 36 -2.81 -9.18 32.75
CA GLN A 36 -2.62 -7.78 32.33
C GLN A 36 -1.20 -7.36 32.70
N TYR A 37 -0.45 -6.84 31.72
CA TYR A 37 0.85 -6.23 31.94
C TYR A 37 0.64 -4.74 32.24
N PRO A 38 1.01 -4.27 33.45
CA PRO A 38 0.75 -2.88 33.81
C PRO A 38 1.72 -1.93 33.13
N LEU A 39 1.21 -0.75 32.71
CA LEU A 39 2.01 0.30 32.09
C LEU A 39 1.93 1.58 32.92
N SER A 40 3.06 2.25 33.11
CA SER A 40 3.07 3.62 33.61
C SER A 40 2.78 4.60 32.49
N ALA A 41 2.50 5.85 32.83
CA ALA A 41 2.26 6.90 31.85
C ALA A 41 3.49 7.15 30.97
N SER A 42 4.69 6.99 31.53
CA SER A 42 5.96 7.23 30.83
C SER A 42 6.54 6.00 30.12
N THR A 43 5.86 4.84 30.21
CA THR A 43 6.41 3.60 29.64
C THR A 43 6.46 3.67 28.11
N LEU A 44 7.63 3.51 27.53
CA LEU A 44 7.82 3.34 26.08
C LEU A 44 7.66 1.86 25.74
N LEU A 45 6.81 1.57 24.77
CA LEU A 45 6.50 0.18 24.40
C LEU A 45 7.70 -0.57 23.81
N THR A 46 8.64 0.15 23.22
CA THR A 46 9.89 -0.43 22.72
C THR A 46 10.76 -1.00 23.84
N ASP A 47 10.65 -0.43 25.05
CA ASP A 47 11.58 -0.74 26.13
C ASP A 47 11.11 -1.91 27.01
N ILE A 48 9.82 -2.27 26.92
CA ILE A 48 9.25 -3.34 27.77
C ILE A 48 9.41 -4.73 27.17
N ALA A 49 9.66 -4.81 25.87
CA ALA A 49 9.71 -6.11 25.18
C ALA A 49 11.14 -6.66 25.17
N THR A 50 11.30 -7.87 25.68
CA THR A 50 12.53 -8.65 25.46
C THR A 50 12.43 -9.24 24.06
N VAL A 51 13.39 -8.93 23.19
CA VAL A 51 13.45 -9.40 21.81
C VAL A 51 14.39 -10.59 21.71
N GLN A 52 13.94 -11.66 21.06
CA GLN A 52 14.74 -12.84 20.76
C GLN A 52 14.67 -13.12 19.26
N LEU A 53 15.82 -13.03 18.59
CA LEU A 53 15.91 -13.44 17.19
C LEU A 53 16.30 -14.93 17.15
N VAL A 54 15.60 -15.69 16.31
CA VAL A 54 15.79 -17.14 16.15
C VAL A 54 16.02 -17.46 14.67
N PRO A 55 16.70 -18.58 14.38
CA PRO A 55 16.98 -18.92 12.98
C PRO A 55 15.75 -19.38 12.20
N ASP A 56 14.71 -19.87 12.87
CA ASP A 56 13.48 -20.31 12.23
C ASP A 56 12.31 -20.30 13.21
N LEU A 57 11.11 -20.26 12.65
CA LEU A 57 9.82 -20.43 13.34
C LEU A 57 9.04 -21.53 12.61
N PRO A 58 9.25 -22.82 13.01
CA PRO A 58 8.70 -23.96 12.25
C PRO A 58 7.18 -23.97 12.13
N GLN A 59 6.47 -23.37 13.09
CA GLN A 59 5.02 -23.29 13.10
C GLN A 59 4.46 -22.24 12.11
N ILE A 60 5.33 -21.44 11.48
CA ILE A 60 4.94 -20.43 10.50
C ILE A 60 5.11 -21.02 9.10
N PRO A 61 4.04 -21.06 8.29
CA PRO A 61 4.12 -21.73 6.97
C PRO A 61 4.72 -20.88 5.85
N LEU A 62 4.62 -19.53 5.94
CA LEU A 62 5.06 -18.65 4.83
C LEU A 62 5.41 -17.25 5.34
N ASN A 63 6.06 -16.47 4.49
CA ASN A 63 6.42 -15.05 4.74
C ASN A 63 7.06 -14.86 6.12
N LYS A 64 8.00 -15.74 6.46
CA LYS A 64 8.61 -15.85 7.78
C LYS A 64 9.41 -14.61 8.18
N ASP A 65 9.87 -13.83 7.21
CA ASP A 65 10.63 -12.60 7.44
C ASP A 65 9.81 -11.52 8.16
N GLU A 66 8.47 -11.53 8.00
CA GLU A 66 7.57 -10.62 8.71
C GLU A 66 6.90 -11.27 9.92
N ALA A 67 7.17 -12.56 10.16
CA ALA A 67 6.50 -13.33 11.20
C ALA A 67 7.06 -13.05 12.59
N TYR A 68 6.19 -13.23 13.59
CA TYR A 68 6.58 -13.07 14.99
C TYR A 68 5.69 -13.89 15.92
N ILE A 69 6.21 -14.15 17.11
CA ILE A 69 5.43 -14.60 18.27
C ILE A 69 5.54 -13.49 19.32
N LEU A 70 4.40 -13.04 19.82
CA LEU A 70 4.32 -12.03 20.87
C LEU A 70 3.65 -12.65 22.10
N GLU A 71 4.37 -12.70 23.22
CA GLU A 71 3.87 -13.20 24.50
C GLU A 71 3.76 -12.05 25.49
N VAL A 72 2.58 -11.86 26.04
CA VAL A 72 2.32 -10.86 27.09
C VAL A 72 1.75 -11.58 28.30
N THR A 73 2.46 -11.50 29.42
CA THR A 73 1.99 -11.98 30.73
C THR A 73 1.93 -10.80 31.71
N ARG A 74 1.64 -11.06 32.97
CA ARG A 74 1.63 -10.01 34.00
C ARG A 74 3.00 -9.34 34.17
N ASP A 75 4.07 -10.13 34.00
CA ASP A 75 5.42 -9.71 34.40
C ASP A 75 6.38 -9.58 33.19
N LYS A 76 5.95 -9.93 32.00
CA LYS A 76 6.86 -10.06 30.86
C LYS A 76 6.15 -9.78 29.54
N VAL A 77 6.83 -9.05 28.65
CA VAL A 77 6.52 -8.95 27.22
C VAL A 77 7.71 -9.52 26.45
N ARG A 78 7.46 -10.51 25.59
CA ARG A 78 8.53 -11.13 24.78
C ARG A 78 8.10 -11.12 23.31
N ILE A 79 9.05 -10.76 22.45
CA ILE A 79 8.89 -10.86 20.99
C ILE A 79 9.93 -11.87 20.48
N THR A 80 9.49 -12.91 19.77
CA THR A 80 10.36 -13.86 19.08
C THR A 80 10.10 -13.70 17.59
N ALA A 81 11.16 -13.50 16.80
CA ALA A 81 11.08 -13.29 15.36
C ALA A 81 12.35 -13.78 14.67
N ILE A 82 12.31 -13.94 13.35
CA ILE A 82 13.49 -14.33 12.55
C ILE A 82 14.28 -13.07 12.18
N THR A 83 13.59 -11.96 11.93
CA THR A 83 14.20 -10.73 11.40
C THR A 83 13.80 -9.51 12.23
N ALA A 84 14.51 -8.41 12.04
CA ALA A 84 14.13 -7.11 12.59
C ALA A 84 12.77 -6.63 12.06
N LEU A 85 12.40 -7.04 10.84
CA LEU A 85 11.09 -6.70 10.27
C LEU A 85 9.96 -7.40 11.05
N GLY A 86 10.15 -8.68 11.41
CA GLY A 86 9.20 -9.40 12.27
C GLY A 86 9.03 -8.71 13.63
N VAL A 87 10.15 -8.26 14.23
CA VAL A 87 10.12 -7.49 15.48
C VAL A 87 9.30 -6.19 15.29
N TYR A 88 9.52 -5.48 14.19
CA TYR A 88 8.78 -4.25 13.86
C TYR A 88 7.27 -4.53 13.78
N ARG A 89 6.88 -5.63 13.09
CA ARG A 89 5.47 -6.03 13.00
C ARG A 89 4.87 -6.37 14.36
N ALA A 90 5.64 -7.02 15.23
CA ALA A 90 5.23 -7.31 16.61
C ALA A 90 4.96 -6.02 17.41
N HIS A 91 5.85 -5.03 17.25
CA HIS A 91 5.65 -3.73 17.92
C HIS A 91 4.40 -3.00 17.43
N GLN A 92 4.07 -3.09 16.13
CA GLN A 92 2.83 -2.52 15.59
C GLN A 92 1.60 -3.15 16.27
N THR A 93 1.63 -4.47 16.48
CA THR A 93 0.55 -5.17 17.17
C THR A 93 0.53 -4.81 18.66
N LEU A 94 1.69 -4.76 19.30
CA LEU A 94 1.83 -4.39 20.72
C LEU A 94 1.23 -3.01 21.01
N GLN A 95 1.43 -2.04 20.09
CA GLN A 95 0.85 -0.71 20.21
C GLN A 95 -0.68 -0.75 20.26
N GLN A 96 -1.29 -1.60 19.45
CA GLN A 96 -2.75 -1.75 19.40
C GLN A 96 -3.32 -2.48 20.62
N LEU A 97 -2.50 -3.27 21.33
CA LEU A 97 -2.93 -4.01 22.53
C LEU A 97 -3.04 -3.13 23.77
N VAL A 98 -2.57 -1.88 23.71
CA VAL A 98 -2.61 -0.98 24.86
C VAL A 98 -4.05 -0.56 25.16
N VAL A 99 -4.47 -0.77 26.39
CA VAL A 99 -5.78 -0.38 26.89
C VAL A 99 -5.61 0.77 27.86
N GLN A 100 -6.44 1.82 27.70
CA GLN A 100 -6.55 2.93 28.62
C GLN A 100 -7.95 2.90 29.24
N LYS A 101 -8.04 2.71 30.55
CA LYS A 101 -9.33 2.71 31.28
C LYS A 101 -9.22 3.62 32.51
N GLY A 102 -9.75 4.81 32.37
CA GLY A 102 -9.55 5.84 33.37
C GLY A 102 -8.06 6.16 33.51
N LYS A 103 -7.55 6.07 34.73
CA LYS A 103 -6.12 6.28 35.00
C LYS A 103 -5.26 5.04 34.79
N LYS A 104 -5.88 3.87 34.59
CA LYS A 104 -5.14 2.62 34.40
C LYS A 104 -4.75 2.46 32.93
N ARG A 105 -3.49 2.10 32.70
CA ARG A 105 -2.94 1.78 31.39
C ARG A 105 -2.30 0.40 31.47
N TYR A 106 -2.63 -0.48 30.53
CA TYR A 106 -2.13 -1.87 30.57
C TYR A 106 -2.22 -2.50 29.19
N ILE A 107 -1.55 -3.65 29.03
CA ILE A 107 -1.65 -4.50 27.85
C ILE A 107 -2.35 -5.78 28.27
N GLU A 108 -3.34 -6.23 27.48
CA GLU A 108 -4.02 -7.51 27.74
C GLU A 108 -3.09 -8.68 27.46
N GLY A 109 -3.06 -9.63 28.39
CA GLY A 109 -2.21 -10.81 28.34
C GLY A 109 -2.66 -11.80 27.26
N CYS A 110 -1.70 -12.24 26.46
CA CYS A 110 -1.98 -13.13 25.33
C CYS A 110 -0.70 -13.76 24.78
N THR A 111 -0.89 -14.79 23.96
CA THR A 111 0.12 -15.26 23.03
C THR A 111 -0.43 -15.06 21.62
N ILE A 112 0.32 -14.36 20.78
CA ILE A 112 -0.01 -14.10 19.38
C ILE A 112 1.06 -14.75 18.51
N THR A 113 0.63 -15.60 17.55
CA THR A 113 1.49 -16.12 16.47
C THR A 113 0.97 -15.51 15.18
N ASP A 114 1.83 -14.78 14.47
CA ASP A 114 1.33 -13.95 13.38
C ASP A 114 2.33 -13.87 12.21
N TYR A 115 1.77 -13.73 11.01
CA TYR A 115 2.50 -13.61 9.75
C TYR A 115 1.52 -13.18 8.66
N PRO A 116 2.00 -12.49 7.59
CA PRO A 116 1.09 -12.10 6.52
C PRO A 116 0.80 -13.26 5.56
N ALA A 117 -0.44 -13.37 5.11
CA ALA A 117 -0.83 -14.33 4.08
C ALA A 117 -0.25 -13.95 2.70
N PHE A 118 -0.08 -12.65 2.42
CA PHE A 118 0.46 -12.17 1.15
C PHE A 118 1.65 -11.23 1.39
N ARG A 119 2.70 -11.38 0.53
CA ARG A 119 3.94 -10.58 0.68
C ARG A 119 3.78 -9.14 0.20
N VAL A 120 2.82 -8.85 -0.71
CA VAL A 120 2.52 -7.49 -1.19
C VAL A 120 1.17 -7.04 -0.62
N ARG A 121 1.18 -5.91 0.08
CA ARG A 121 0.00 -5.29 0.67
C ARG A 121 0.17 -3.79 0.51
N GLY A 122 -0.41 -3.24 -0.56
CA GLY A 122 -0.04 -1.89 -0.97
C GLY A 122 -1.19 -0.95 -1.22
N PHE A 123 -0.81 0.31 -1.42
CA PHE A 123 -1.71 1.32 -1.98
C PHE A 123 -0.97 2.08 -3.08
N MET A 124 -1.75 2.62 -4.01
CA MET A 124 -1.24 3.43 -5.13
C MET A 124 -1.91 4.79 -5.11
N GLN A 125 -1.13 5.83 -5.38
CA GLN A 125 -1.65 7.19 -5.59
C GLN A 125 -1.34 7.66 -7.00
N ASP A 126 -2.38 8.12 -7.68
CA ASP A 126 -2.29 8.73 -9.00
C ASP A 126 -1.89 10.21 -8.84
N ALA A 127 -0.60 10.45 -8.75
CA ALA A 127 -0.03 11.80 -8.73
C ALA A 127 0.05 12.40 -10.15
N GLY A 128 0.07 11.56 -11.17
CA GLY A 128 0.12 12.00 -12.56
C GLY A 128 -1.04 12.92 -12.92
N ARG A 129 -2.27 12.50 -12.60
CA ARG A 129 -3.47 13.30 -12.86
C ARG A 129 -3.67 14.43 -11.85
N SER A 130 -3.40 14.19 -10.56
CA SER A 130 -3.60 15.20 -9.51
C SER A 130 -2.45 15.15 -8.51
N TYR A 131 -1.67 16.24 -8.46
CA TYR A 131 -0.53 16.37 -7.57
C TYR A 131 -0.99 16.34 -6.10
N LEU A 132 -0.30 15.57 -5.29
CA LEU A 132 -0.40 15.60 -3.82
C LEU A 132 0.95 16.06 -3.26
N SER A 133 0.90 16.89 -2.22
CA SER A 133 2.15 17.33 -1.59
C SER A 133 2.92 16.15 -0.97
N ILE A 134 4.21 16.27 -0.88
CA ILE A 134 5.07 15.30 -0.19
C ILE A 134 4.58 15.09 1.26
N GLN A 135 4.07 16.15 1.89
CA GLN A 135 3.57 16.06 3.28
C GLN A 135 2.32 15.17 3.35
N GLU A 136 1.40 15.30 2.38
CA GLU A 136 0.22 14.43 2.35
C GLU A 136 0.61 12.98 2.08
N LEU A 137 1.49 12.74 1.10
CA LEU A 137 1.99 11.38 0.83
C LEU A 137 2.64 10.76 2.07
N LYS A 138 3.45 11.53 2.81
CA LYS A 138 4.05 11.06 4.06
C LYS A 138 2.99 10.71 5.10
N THR A 139 1.92 11.50 5.17
CA THR A 139 0.82 11.25 6.12
C THR A 139 0.13 9.93 5.80
N GLU A 140 -0.21 9.70 4.52
CA GLU A 140 -0.81 8.45 4.08
C GLU A 140 0.09 7.25 4.37
N ILE A 141 1.36 7.35 3.98
CA ILE A 141 2.35 6.28 4.17
C ILE A 141 2.50 5.95 5.67
N ALA A 142 2.66 6.99 6.51
CA ALA A 142 2.83 6.80 7.95
C ALA A 142 1.62 6.13 8.58
N LEU A 143 0.42 6.55 8.16
CA LEU A 143 -0.82 6.02 8.68
C LEU A 143 -1.01 4.55 8.27
N LEU A 144 -0.88 4.26 6.97
CA LEU A 144 -1.14 2.92 6.45
C LEU A 144 -0.07 1.91 6.89
N ALA A 145 1.18 2.37 7.05
CA ALA A 145 2.25 1.52 7.60
C ALA A 145 1.87 0.95 8.96
N GLN A 146 1.15 1.71 9.81
CA GLN A 146 0.70 1.23 11.13
C GLN A 146 -0.20 -0.01 11.02
N TYR A 147 -0.87 -0.18 9.89
CA TYR A 147 -1.75 -1.32 9.61
C TYR A 147 -1.07 -2.38 8.74
N LYS A 148 0.27 -2.40 8.77
CA LYS A 148 1.12 -3.42 8.12
C LYS A 148 1.05 -3.39 6.58
N ILE A 149 0.58 -2.28 5.99
CA ILE A 149 0.77 -2.00 4.56
C ILE A 149 2.28 -1.85 4.33
N ASN A 150 2.80 -2.48 3.28
CA ASN A 150 4.25 -2.55 3.04
C ASN A 150 4.68 -2.11 1.65
N VAL A 151 3.74 -1.62 0.81
CA VAL A 151 4.06 -1.12 -0.54
C VAL A 151 3.32 0.19 -0.78
N PHE A 152 4.05 1.18 -1.30
CA PHE A 152 3.50 2.41 -1.86
C PHE A 152 3.86 2.46 -3.34
N HIS A 153 2.85 2.40 -4.21
CA HIS A 153 3.01 2.50 -5.66
C HIS A 153 2.69 3.95 -6.06
N TRP A 154 3.67 4.65 -6.62
CA TRP A 154 3.60 6.08 -6.92
C TRP A 154 3.49 6.29 -8.43
N HIS A 155 2.27 6.54 -8.92
CA HIS A 155 2.00 6.76 -10.34
C HIS A 155 2.33 8.22 -10.67
N LEU A 156 3.53 8.44 -11.24
CA LEU A 156 4.16 9.76 -11.37
C LEU A 156 3.88 10.47 -12.69
N THR A 157 3.45 9.74 -13.72
CA THR A 157 3.34 10.30 -15.07
C THR A 157 2.03 9.91 -15.73
N GLU A 158 1.41 10.88 -16.40
CA GLU A 158 0.13 10.75 -17.04
C GLU A 158 0.00 11.76 -18.19
N ASN A 159 -1.10 11.69 -18.93
CA ASN A 159 -1.44 12.69 -19.94
C ASN A 159 -1.48 14.11 -19.35
N GLU A 160 -2.00 14.21 -18.14
CA GLU A 160 -2.19 15.47 -17.41
C GLU A 160 -0.90 16.10 -16.90
N GLY A 161 0.16 15.31 -16.73
CA GLY A 161 1.41 15.86 -16.28
C GLY A 161 2.51 14.84 -16.02
N TRP A 162 3.73 15.30 -16.10
CA TRP A 162 4.92 14.55 -15.70
C TRP A 162 5.36 15.10 -14.33
N ARG A 163 5.15 14.33 -13.26
CA ARG A 163 5.29 14.84 -11.89
C ARG A 163 6.67 14.61 -11.25
N LEU A 164 7.68 14.23 -12.01
CA LEU A 164 9.05 14.09 -11.50
C LEU A 164 9.96 15.09 -12.19
N GLN A 165 10.77 15.83 -11.42
CA GLN A 165 11.75 16.75 -11.97
C GLN A 165 12.72 16.02 -12.90
N SER A 166 13.04 16.63 -14.05
CA SER A 166 14.16 16.21 -14.87
C SER A 166 15.17 17.33 -14.97
N LEU A 167 16.41 17.06 -14.61
CA LEU A 167 17.53 17.99 -14.77
C LEU A 167 18.09 17.91 -16.19
N ARG A 168 18.01 16.75 -16.83
CA ARG A 168 18.47 16.56 -18.22
C ARG A 168 17.54 17.24 -19.22
N TYR A 169 16.24 17.26 -18.90
CA TYR A 169 15.21 17.78 -19.78
C TYR A 169 14.25 18.71 -19.04
N PRO A 170 14.74 19.91 -18.61
CA PRO A 170 13.89 20.81 -17.81
C PRO A 170 12.59 21.23 -18.50
N GLN A 171 12.56 21.23 -19.86
CA GLN A 171 11.34 21.53 -20.61
C GLN A 171 10.20 20.56 -20.31
N LEU A 172 10.49 19.32 -19.84
CA LEU A 172 9.48 18.36 -19.48
C LEU A 172 8.60 18.86 -18.33
N ASN A 173 9.18 19.66 -17.44
CA ASN A 173 8.46 20.24 -16.30
C ASN A 173 7.93 21.66 -16.57
N ALA A 174 7.99 22.13 -17.82
CA ALA A 174 7.45 23.45 -18.16
C ALA A 174 5.92 23.46 -18.08
N ALA A 175 5.34 24.55 -17.59
CA ALA A 175 3.91 24.66 -17.24
C ALA A 175 2.99 24.30 -18.41
N GLU A 176 3.37 24.64 -19.64
CA GLU A 176 2.59 24.40 -20.85
C GLU A 176 2.42 22.92 -21.21
N ASN A 177 3.22 22.03 -20.63
CA ASN A 177 3.12 20.59 -20.89
C ASN A 177 2.11 19.90 -19.97
N TYR A 178 1.57 20.61 -18.99
CA TYR A 178 0.57 20.08 -18.05
C TYR A 178 -0.84 20.40 -18.51
N GLU A 179 -1.77 19.47 -18.36
CA GLU A 179 -3.21 19.69 -18.57
C GLU A 179 -3.91 20.01 -17.24
N ARG A 180 -3.32 19.57 -16.13
CA ARG A 180 -3.83 19.85 -14.79
C ARG A 180 -2.68 20.27 -13.88
N MET A 181 -2.93 21.20 -12.99
CA MET A 181 -2.01 21.63 -11.93
C MET A 181 -0.62 21.97 -12.53
N PRO A 182 -0.54 23.01 -13.38
CA PRO A 182 0.71 23.35 -14.10
C PRO A 182 1.91 23.55 -13.18
N ALA A 183 3.06 23.02 -13.59
CA ALA A 183 4.34 23.14 -12.89
C ALA A 183 4.34 22.58 -11.46
N GLN A 184 3.36 21.76 -11.09
CA GLN A 184 3.40 21.01 -9.83
C GLN A 184 4.04 19.66 -10.09
N TYR A 185 5.24 19.47 -9.53
CA TYR A 185 6.01 18.24 -9.67
C TYR A 185 6.91 18.08 -8.45
N TYR A 186 7.38 16.86 -8.26
CA TYR A 186 8.31 16.54 -7.16
C TYR A 186 9.74 16.75 -7.60
N THR A 187 10.51 17.45 -6.79
CA THR A 187 11.95 17.57 -7.01
C THR A 187 12.63 16.22 -6.77
N LEU A 188 13.81 16.04 -7.35
CA LEU A 188 14.59 14.81 -7.10
C LEU A 188 14.95 14.67 -5.62
N ALA A 189 15.12 15.79 -4.92
CA ALA A 189 15.38 15.78 -3.47
C ALA A 189 14.17 15.26 -2.68
N GLU A 190 12.97 15.74 -3.00
CA GLU A 190 11.73 15.26 -2.38
C GLU A 190 11.49 13.79 -2.65
N ALA A 191 11.78 13.34 -3.88
CA ALA A 191 11.63 11.91 -4.24
C ALA A 191 12.58 11.04 -3.39
N LYS A 192 13.85 11.44 -3.25
CA LYS A 192 14.84 10.75 -2.41
C LYS A 192 14.40 10.73 -0.93
N GLU A 193 13.90 11.87 -0.44
CA GLU A 193 13.38 11.98 0.92
C GLU A 193 12.22 11.01 1.16
N LEU A 194 11.31 10.90 0.19
CA LEU A 194 10.16 9.99 0.31
C LEU A 194 10.60 8.51 0.30
N VAL A 195 11.59 8.14 -0.51
CA VAL A 195 12.18 6.80 -0.50
C VAL A 195 12.70 6.47 0.91
N GLU A 196 13.46 7.38 1.51
CA GLU A 196 14.02 7.17 2.86
C GLU A 196 12.90 7.10 3.91
N PHE A 197 11.89 7.97 3.79
CA PHE A 197 10.72 7.97 4.68
C PHE A 197 10.00 6.62 4.65
N CYS A 198 9.81 6.07 3.46
CA CYS A 198 9.21 4.74 3.26
C CYS A 198 10.08 3.64 3.87
N ARG A 199 11.41 3.68 3.60
CA ARG A 199 12.37 2.68 4.09
C ARG A 199 12.34 2.58 5.61
N GLN A 200 12.26 3.73 6.31
CA GLN A 200 12.21 3.78 7.77
C GLN A 200 10.94 3.14 8.34
N ARG A 201 9.91 2.98 7.52
CA ARG A 201 8.61 2.38 7.91
C ARG A 201 8.39 0.99 7.33
N HIS A 202 9.45 0.43 6.73
CA HIS A 202 9.40 -0.87 6.06
C HIS A 202 8.28 -0.89 4.99
N VAL A 203 8.14 0.23 4.27
CA VAL A 203 7.27 0.36 3.10
C VAL A 203 8.17 0.44 1.87
N MET A 204 7.97 -0.44 0.91
CA MET A 204 8.68 -0.41 -0.36
C MET A 204 8.00 0.57 -1.31
N LEU A 205 8.72 1.61 -1.73
CA LEU A 205 8.22 2.54 -2.73
C LEU A 205 8.48 1.96 -4.12
N ILE A 206 7.45 1.96 -4.97
CA ILE A 206 7.53 1.55 -6.37
C ILE A 206 7.15 2.77 -7.22
N PRO A 207 8.13 3.46 -7.83
CA PRO A 207 7.79 4.57 -8.72
C PRO A 207 7.35 4.03 -10.08
N GLU A 208 6.35 4.68 -10.67
CA GLU A 208 5.87 4.35 -11.99
C GLU A 208 6.16 5.49 -12.96
N ILE A 209 6.78 5.13 -14.09
CA ILE A 209 6.91 5.96 -15.27
C ILE A 209 6.14 5.24 -16.36
N ASP A 210 4.93 5.67 -16.60
CA ASP A 210 4.06 4.98 -17.56
C ASP A 210 4.55 5.19 -18.98
N MET A 211 4.62 4.09 -19.75
CA MET A 211 5.18 4.07 -21.09
C MET A 211 4.64 2.89 -21.90
N PRO A 212 4.39 3.01 -23.19
CA PRO A 212 4.43 4.25 -23.96
C PRO A 212 3.07 4.98 -23.97
N GLY A 213 2.08 4.47 -23.23
CA GLY A 213 0.78 5.11 -23.05
C GLY A 213 0.84 6.26 -22.06
N HIS A 214 -0.29 6.93 -21.86
CA HIS A 214 -0.45 7.98 -20.86
C HIS A 214 0.70 9.01 -20.88
N SER A 215 1.17 9.38 -22.10
CA SER A 215 2.44 10.05 -22.31
C SER A 215 2.32 11.42 -22.97
N ARG A 216 1.13 12.04 -22.94
CA ARG A 216 0.91 13.32 -23.66
C ARG A 216 1.83 14.43 -23.16
N ALA A 217 2.15 14.48 -21.86
CA ALA A 217 3.11 15.46 -21.32
C ALA A 217 4.50 15.30 -21.97
N PHE A 218 4.94 14.04 -22.17
CA PHE A 218 6.19 13.73 -22.86
C PHE A 218 6.10 14.18 -24.34
N GLU A 219 5.01 13.83 -25.02
CA GLU A 219 4.84 14.17 -26.44
C GLU A 219 4.82 15.69 -26.67
N LYS A 220 4.19 16.46 -25.76
CA LYS A 220 4.20 17.93 -25.82
C LYS A 220 5.61 18.48 -25.66
N ALA A 221 6.37 17.96 -24.70
CA ALA A 221 7.71 18.45 -24.38
C ALA A 221 8.73 18.18 -25.49
N PHE A 222 8.58 17.08 -26.23
CA PHE A 222 9.60 16.62 -27.19
C PHE A 222 9.15 16.56 -28.65
N GLY A 223 7.85 16.71 -28.91
CA GLY A 223 7.30 16.62 -30.27
C GLY A 223 7.41 15.22 -30.89
N THR A 224 7.53 14.18 -30.08
CA THR A 224 7.72 12.81 -30.56
C THR A 224 7.09 11.81 -29.60
N SER A 225 6.65 10.67 -30.13
CA SER A 225 6.15 9.55 -29.30
C SER A 225 7.32 8.82 -28.64
N MET A 226 7.09 8.25 -27.46
CA MET A 226 8.06 7.40 -26.77
C MET A 226 8.51 6.20 -27.60
N GLN A 227 7.69 5.74 -28.59
CA GLN A 227 7.99 4.55 -29.38
C GLN A 227 8.89 4.80 -30.60
N THR A 228 9.23 6.06 -30.91
CA THR A 228 10.19 6.38 -31.98
C THR A 228 11.63 6.18 -31.49
N GLU A 229 12.59 6.07 -32.38
CA GLU A 229 14.02 5.98 -32.02
C GLU A 229 14.45 7.18 -31.15
N ALA A 230 14.01 8.39 -31.53
CA ALA A 230 14.28 9.61 -30.75
C ALA A 230 13.64 9.53 -29.37
N GLY A 231 12.37 9.13 -29.29
CA GLY A 231 11.64 8.97 -28.02
C GLY A 231 12.29 7.96 -27.11
N ILE A 232 12.68 6.81 -27.64
CA ILE A 232 13.40 5.76 -26.89
C ILE A 232 14.70 6.32 -26.28
N SER A 233 15.48 7.08 -27.09
CA SER A 233 16.72 7.67 -26.61
C SER A 233 16.48 8.65 -25.46
N ILE A 234 15.49 9.53 -25.59
CA ILE A 234 15.10 10.49 -24.55
C ILE A 234 14.64 9.71 -23.30
N LEU A 235 13.76 8.72 -23.48
CA LEU A 235 13.21 7.95 -22.37
C LEU A 235 14.31 7.22 -21.59
N LYS A 236 15.31 6.64 -22.26
CA LYS A 236 16.45 6.01 -21.59
C LYS A 236 17.21 7.01 -20.69
N ASN A 237 17.41 8.23 -21.17
CA ASN A 237 18.05 9.27 -20.38
C ASN A 237 17.20 9.65 -19.14
N LEU A 238 15.86 9.69 -19.29
CA LEU A 238 14.94 9.92 -18.17
C LEU A 238 14.99 8.74 -17.19
N LEU A 239 15.03 7.50 -17.69
CA LEU A 239 15.14 6.32 -16.85
C LEU A 239 16.48 6.27 -16.09
N ASP A 240 17.54 6.83 -16.64
CA ASP A 240 18.81 7.00 -15.91
C ASP A 240 18.58 7.89 -14.69
N GLU A 241 17.93 9.06 -14.85
CA GLU A 241 17.61 9.96 -13.73
C GLU A 241 16.72 9.26 -12.70
N VAL A 242 15.72 8.49 -13.17
CA VAL A 242 14.83 7.72 -12.30
C VAL A 242 15.65 6.71 -11.48
N CYS A 243 16.50 5.94 -12.12
CA CYS A 243 17.32 4.92 -11.44
C CYS A 243 18.32 5.54 -10.45
N GLU A 244 18.86 6.71 -10.76
CA GLU A 244 19.77 7.46 -9.87
C GLU A 244 19.02 8.08 -8.67
N THR A 245 17.76 8.45 -8.88
CA THR A 245 16.93 9.07 -7.84
C THR A 245 16.34 8.05 -6.89
N PHE A 246 15.79 6.96 -7.45
CA PHE A 246 15.08 5.95 -6.67
C PHE A 246 16.00 4.76 -6.37
N SER A 247 16.55 4.76 -5.15
CA SER A 247 17.32 3.61 -4.64
C SER A 247 16.38 2.50 -4.15
N VAL A 248 15.55 2.00 -5.08
CA VAL A 248 14.53 0.96 -4.83
C VAL A 248 14.74 -0.20 -5.80
N PRO A 249 14.28 -1.41 -5.45
CA PRO A 249 14.51 -2.56 -6.33
C PRO A 249 13.59 -2.63 -7.54
N TYR A 250 12.41 -2.02 -7.49
CA TYR A 250 11.39 -2.15 -8.55
C TYR A 250 11.08 -0.81 -9.19
N ILE A 251 10.89 -0.82 -10.51
CA ILE A 251 10.32 0.29 -11.30
C ILE A 251 9.09 -0.27 -12.02
N HIS A 252 7.99 0.46 -11.99
CA HIS A 252 6.78 0.13 -12.75
C HIS A 252 6.79 0.92 -14.05
N ILE A 253 6.50 0.27 -15.18
CA ILE A 253 6.59 0.88 -16.53
C ILE A 253 5.23 1.05 -17.22
N GLY A 254 4.13 0.87 -16.49
CA GLY A 254 2.80 1.00 -17.08
C GLY A 254 2.50 -0.07 -18.11
N THR A 255 2.33 0.32 -19.35
CA THR A 255 2.08 -0.48 -20.57
C THR A 255 0.62 -0.78 -20.86
N ASP A 256 -0.30 -0.16 -20.15
CA ASP A 256 -1.73 -0.35 -20.38
C ASP A 256 -2.29 0.66 -21.39
N GLU A 257 -3.46 0.38 -21.89
CA GLU A 257 -4.32 1.26 -22.69
C GLU A 257 -3.66 1.92 -23.92
N VAL A 258 -2.71 1.24 -24.55
CA VAL A 258 -1.93 1.81 -25.66
C VAL A 258 -1.75 0.80 -26.80
N ALA A 259 -1.66 1.32 -28.03
CA ALA A 259 -1.27 0.54 -29.20
C ALA A 259 0.27 0.49 -29.30
N PHE A 260 0.82 -0.69 -29.39
CA PHE A 260 2.26 -0.88 -29.53
C PHE A 260 2.63 -0.84 -31.02
N THR A 261 3.13 0.31 -31.46
CA THR A 261 3.57 0.52 -32.85
C THR A 261 5.00 0.05 -33.10
N ASN A 262 5.76 -0.12 -32.01
CA ASN A 262 7.15 -0.62 -32.05
C ASN A 262 7.22 -1.91 -31.20
N PRO A 263 7.29 -3.10 -31.82
CA PRO A 263 7.29 -4.35 -31.04
C PRO A 263 8.56 -4.59 -30.22
N ARG A 264 9.62 -3.81 -30.44
CA ARG A 264 10.85 -3.89 -29.63
C ARG A 264 10.79 -3.01 -28.39
N PHE A 265 9.83 -2.06 -28.32
CA PHE A 265 9.82 -1.03 -27.27
C PHE A 265 9.81 -1.63 -25.86
N VAL A 266 8.81 -2.43 -25.53
CA VAL A 266 8.68 -2.95 -24.16
C VAL A 266 9.85 -3.89 -23.78
N PRO A 267 10.23 -4.88 -24.62
CA PRO A 267 11.41 -5.70 -24.32
C PRO A 267 12.68 -4.87 -24.10
N GLU A 268 12.88 -3.81 -24.89
CA GLU A 268 14.04 -2.94 -24.79
C GLU A 268 14.05 -2.15 -23.46
N MET A 269 12.90 -1.62 -23.04
CA MET A 269 12.80 -0.90 -21.76
C MET A 269 13.01 -1.83 -20.57
N VAL A 270 12.45 -3.04 -20.60
CA VAL A 270 12.67 -4.03 -19.55
C VAL A 270 14.15 -4.39 -19.44
N GLN A 271 14.80 -4.70 -20.57
CA GLN A 271 16.22 -5.02 -20.60
C GLN A 271 17.08 -3.86 -20.09
N TYR A 272 16.73 -2.62 -20.48
CA TYR A 272 17.45 -1.43 -20.06
C TYR A 272 17.42 -1.26 -18.54
N LEU A 273 16.24 -1.37 -17.93
CA LEU A 273 16.09 -1.26 -16.49
C LEU A 273 16.78 -2.42 -15.75
N ARG A 274 16.68 -3.63 -16.29
CA ARG A 274 17.39 -4.79 -15.70
C ARG A 274 18.91 -4.60 -15.75
N ALA A 275 19.45 -4.02 -16.81
CA ALA A 275 20.86 -3.69 -16.91
C ALA A 275 21.30 -2.65 -15.86
N LYS A 276 20.34 -1.84 -15.35
CA LYS A 276 20.57 -0.91 -14.23
C LYS A 276 20.34 -1.57 -12.85
N GLY A 277 20.15 -2.88 -12.82
CA GLY A 277 19.91 -3.61 -11.57
C GLY A 277 18.48 -3.51 -11.02
N LYS A 278 17.54 -3.04 -11.85
CA LYS A 278 16.14 -2.90 -11.42
C LYS A 278 15.32 -4.12 -11.84
N LYS A 279 14.33 -4.47 -11.05
CA LYS A 279 13.24 -5.39 -11.42
C LYS A 279 12.09 -4.56 -11.99
N VAL A 280 11.34 -5.13 -12.91
CA VAL A 280 10.35 -4.38 -13.67
C VAL A 280 8.95 -4.94 -13.43
N ILE A 281 8.00 -4.04 -13.18
CA ILE A 281 6.57 -4.35 -13.02
C ILE A 281 5.82 -3.64 -14.14
N SER A 282 4.73 -4.23 -14.62
CA SER A 282 3.84 -3.56 -15.57
C SER A 282 2.38 -3.96 -15.37
N TRP A 283 1.46 -3.16 -15.93
CA TRP A 283 0.03 -3.45 -15.89
C TRP A 283 -0.33 -4.67 -16.74
N ASN A 284 -1.38 -5.39 -16.31
CA ASN A 284 -1.98 -6.49 -17.05
C ASN A 284 -3.52 -6.35 -16.94
N PRO A 285 -4.29 -6.20 -18.04
CA PRO A 285 -3.82 -6.27 -19.44
C PRO A 285 -2.93 -5.09 -19.85
N GLY A 286 -2.03 -5.37 -20.75
CA GLY A 286 -1.04 -4.47 -21.31
C GLY A 286 -0.21 -5.27 -22.31
N TRP A 287 1.10 -5.10 -22.27
CA TRP A 287 2.00 -5.95 -23.06
C TRP A 287 1.89 -7.40 -22.62
N GLN A 288 1.96 -8.35 -23.57
CA GLN A 288 1.88 -9.79 -23.29
C GLN A 288 3.29 -10.33 -23.04
N TYR A 289 3.51 -10.89 -21.87
CA TYR A 289 4.81 -11.42 -21.45
C TYR A 289 4.80 -12.94 -21.40
N GLN A 290 5.97 -13.53 -21.60
CA GLN A 290 6.28 -14.92 -21.24
C GLN A 290 7.03 -14.92 -19.90
N ALA A 291 7.01 -16.06 -19.21
CA ALA A 291 7.75 -16.23 -17.94
C ALA A 291 9.23 -15.86 -18.16
N GLY A 292 9.77 -15.04 -17.27
CA GLY A 292 11.14 -14.54 -17.36
C GLY A 292 11.31 -13.22 -18.12
N GLU A 293 10.31 -12.80 -18.89
CA GLU A 293 10.39 -11.53 -19.63
C GLU A 293 10.09 -10.31 -18.76
N ILE A 294 9.34 -10.49 -17.68
CA ILE A 294 9.01 -9.44 -16.71
C ILE A 294 9.19 -10.00 -15.29
N ASP A 295 9.39 -9.15 -14.31
CA ASP A 295 9.59 -9.62 -12.94
C ASP A 295 8.28 -9.73 -12.16
N MET A 296 7.24 -8.95 -12.55
CA MET A 296 5.92 -9.01 -11.91
C MET A 296 4.90 -8.29 -12.78
N THR A 297 3.62 -8.70 -12.73
CA THR A 297 2.53 -7.96 -13.36
C THR A 297 1.51 -7.51 -12.32
N GLN A 298 0.85 -6.37 -12.59
CA GLN A 298 -0.18 -5.80 -11.73
C GLN A 298 -1.51 -5.85 -12.48
N LEU A 299 -2.48 -6.63 -11.96
CA LEU A 299 -3.76 -6.89 -12.62
C LEU A 299 -4.72 -5.75 -12.33
N TRP A 300 -5.06 -4.94 -13.36
CA TRP A 300 -5.92 -3.77 -13.16
C TRP A 300 -7.36 -3.98 -13.62
N SER A 301 -7.61 -5.00 -14.44
CA SER A 301 -8.91 -5.22 -15.06
C SER A 301 -9.26 -6.70 -15.00
N TYR A 302 -10.54 -7.03 -15.04
CA TYR A 302 -11.03 -8.42 -15.10
C TYR A 302 -10.54 -9.20 -16.32
N ARG A 303 -10.07 -8.50 -17.33
CA ARG A 303 -9.45 -9.11 -18.52
C ARG A 303 -8.03 -9.61 -18.20
N GLY A 304 -7.38 -9.01 -17.21
CA GLY A 304 -6.05 -9.42 -16.75
C GLY A 304 -6.09 -10.76 -16.03
N LYS A 305 -5.10 -11.60 -16.27
CA LYS A 305 -5.01 -12.94 -15.67
C LYS A 305 -3.61 -13.18 -15.13
N ALA A 306 -3.55 -13.73 -13.93
CA ALA A 306 -2.28 -14.23 -13.39
C ALA A 306 -1.78 -15.35 -14.31
N GLN A 307 -0.46 -15.37 -14.53
CA GLN A 307 0.19 -16.35 -15.38
C GLN A 307 1.24 -17.09 -14.55
N LYS A 308 1.30 -18.40 -14.73
CA LYS A 308 2.30 -19.23 -14.04
C LYS A 308 3.72 -18.76 -14.40
N GLY A 309 4.53 -18.57 -13.36
CA GLY A 309 5.91 -18.13 -13.51
C GLY A 309 6.08 -16.62 -13.66
N ILE A 310 4.99 -15.84 -13.53
CA ILE A 310 5.05 -14.37 -13.46
C ILE A 310 4.28 -13.93 -12.20
N PRO A 311 4.97 -13.52 -11.14
CA PRO A 311 4.28 -13.06 -9.95
C PRO A 311 3.27 -11.95 -10.26
N ALA A 312 2.09 -12.02 -9.67
CA ALA A 312 1.01 -11.08 -9.94
C ALA A 312 0.59 -10.33 -8.66
N ILE A 313 0.25 -9.05 -8.83
CA ILE A 313 -0.38 -8.19 -7.82
C ILE A 313 -1.82 -7.95 -8.27
N ASP A 314 -2.79 -8.07 -7.36
CA ASP A 314 -4.22 -7.90 -7.65
C ASP A 314 -4.67 -6.47 -7.33
N CYS A 315 -5.15 -5.74 -8.33
CA CYS A 315 -5.85 -4.47 -8.12
C CYS A 315 -7.32 -4.54 -8.56
N ARG A 316 -7.77 -5.66 -9.13
CA ARG A 316 -9.05 -5.76 -9.84
C ARG A 316 -10.27 -5.43 -8.98
N PHE A 317 -10.27 -5.82 -7.70
CA PHE A 317 -11.33 -5.50 -6.74
C PHE A 317 -11.00 -4.28 -5.88
N HIS A 318 -9.77 -3.78 -5.99
CA HIS A 318 -9.21 -2.78 -5.10
C HIS A 318 -8.94 -1.48 -5.86
N TYR A 319 -9.84 -1.16 -6.81
CA TYR A 319 -9.81 0.07 -7.61
C TYR A 319 -10.76 1.06 -6.95
N LEU A 320 -10.22 2.11 -6.37
CA LEU A 320 -11.04 3.23 -5.91
C LEU A 320 -11.25 4.13 -7.10
N ASN A 321 -12.38 3.89 -7.75
CA ASN A 321 -12.61 4.55 -8.99
C ASN A 321 -13.15 5.96 -8.76
N HIS A 322 -12.57 6.84 -9.40
CA HIS A 322 -12.91 8.16 -9.75
C HIS A 322 -14.39 8.40 -10.09
N TYR A 323 -15.15 7.39 -10.49
CA TYR A 323 -16.58 7.55 -10.83
C TYR A 323 -17.52 7.11 -9.71
N ASP A 324 -17.05 6.29 -8.80
CA ASP A 324 -17.87 5.74 -7.73
C ASP A 324 -17.74 6.57 -6.46
N ALA A 325 -18.87 6.96 -5.89
CA ALA A 325 -18.90 7.72 -4.66
C ALA A 325 -18.58 6.88 -3.41
N PHE A 326 -18.64 5.55 -3.54
CA PHE A 326 -18.48 4.64 -2.41
C PHE A 326 -17.58 3.47 -2.77
N ALA A 327 -16.64 3.17 -1.87
CA ALA A 327 -15.96 1.88 -1.90
C ALA A 327 -16.89 0.82 -1.30
N ASP A 328 -17.05 -0.31 -1.98
CA ASP A 328 -17.81 -1.44 -1.42
C ASP A 328 -16.93 -2.20 -0.42
N LEU A 329 -16.95 -1.77 0.83
CA LEU A 329 -16.12 -2.32 1.90
C LEU A 329 -16.44 -3.79 2.17
N ILE A 330 -17.70 -4.19 1.96
CA ILE A 330 -18.11 -5.59 2.16
C ILE A 330 -17.49 -6.46 1.07
N ALA A 331 -17.56 -6.03 -0.18
CA ALA A 331 -16.94 -6.75 -1.30
C ALA A 331 -15.42 -6.81 -1.12
N LEU A 332 -14.78 -5.70 -0.78
CA LEU A 332 -13.33 -5.64 -0.54
C LEU A 332 -12.93 -6.61 0.58
N TYR A 333 -13.63 -6.59 1.70
CA TYR A 333 -13.33 -7.44 2.84
C TYR A 333 -13.52 -8.93 2.51
N ASN A 334 -14.51 -9.26 1.70
CA ASN A 334 -14.82 -10.65 1.32
C ASN A 334 -14.06 -11.10 0.06
N SER A 335 -13.32 -10.22 -0.60
CA SER A 335 -12.59 -10.59 -1.82
C SER A 335 -11.50 -11.64 -1.52
N ARG A 336 -11.29 -12.52 -2.48
CA ARG A 336 -10.15 -13.46 -2.47
C ARG A 336 -9.10 -12.93 -3.43
N ILE A 337 -8.03 -12.40 -2.85
CA ILE A 337 -6.91 -11.84 -3.61
C ILE A 337 -6.40 -12.93 -4.58
N LEU A 338 -6.35 -12.61 -5.87
CA LEU A 338 -5.92 -13.53 -6.94
C LEU A 338 -6.67 -14.88 -6.94
N ASN A 339 -7.84 -14.95 -6.27
CA ASN A 339 -8.67 -16.15 -6.09
C ASN A 339 -8.01 -17.28 -5.30
N VAL A 340 -6.97 -16.97 -4.50
CA VAL A 340 -6.30 -17.95 -3.63
C VAL A 340 -6.52 -17.64 -2.15
N GLU A 341 -6.29 -18.64 -1.29
CA GLU A 341 -6.40 -18.49 0.18
C GLU A 341 -5.23 -17.67 0.75
N GLN A 342 -4.05 -17.85 0.17
CA GLN A 342 -2.82 -17.20 0.61
C GLN A 342 -1.86 -17.08 -0.58
N GLY A 343 -0.85 -16.24 -0.45
CA GLY A 343 0.13 -16.00 -1.50
C GLY A 343 1.12 -17.15 -1.67
N ASP A 344 1.76 -17.13 -2.83
CA ASP A 344 2.85 -18.05 -3.17
C ASP A 344 3.78 -17.31 -4.17
N ASP A 345 4.60 -18.05 -4.90
CA ASP A 345 5.56 -17.44 -5.84
C ASP A 345 4.85 -16.68 -6.98
N ASP A 346 3.70 -17.19 -7.44
CA ASP A 346 2.94 -16.56 -8.53
C ASP A 346 1.89 -15.53 -8.02
N HIS A 347 1.50 -15.60 -6.76
CA HIS A 347 0.43 -14.78 -6.18
C HIS A 347 1.02 -13.86 -5.10
N ALA A 348 1.50 -12.68 -5.51
CA ALA A 348 2.26 -11.78 -4.62
C ALA A 348 1.38 -11.09 -3.58
N GLY A 349 0.15 -10.68 -3.95
CA GLY A 349 -0.73 -9.95 -3.05
C GLY A 349 -1.61 -8.94 -3.77
N ALA A 350 -1.90 -7.81 -3.11
CA ALA A 350 -2.79 -6.82 -3.69
C ALA A 350 -2.36 -5.38 -3.37
N ILE A 351 -2.77 -4.47 -4.26
CA ILE A 351 -2.63 -3.02 -4.08
C ILE A 351 -4.00 -2.38 -4.30
N ILE A 352 -4.42 -1.50 -3.40
CA ILE A 352 -5.59 -0.67 -3.61
C ILE A 352 -5.14 0.58 -4.37
N ALA A 353 -5.81 0.87 -5.49
CA ALA A 353 -5.39 1.94 -6.40
C ALA A 353 -6.38 3.10 -6.34
N ILE A 354 -5.87 4.32 -6.15
CA ILE A 354 -6.66 5.55 -6.20
C ILE A 354 -6.35 6.24 -7.53
N TRP A 355 -7.39 6.43 -8.35
CA TRP A 355 -7.29 7.11 -9.63
C TRP A 355 -8.00 8.46 -9.56
N ASN A 356 -7.33 9.50 -10.06
CA ASN A 356 -7.81 10.88 -9.99
C ASN A 356 -8.32 11.37 -11.35
N ASP A 357 -9.17 10.57 -12.01
CA ASP A 357 -9.76 10.94 -13.32
C ASP A 357 -10.59 12.21 -13.21
N ARG A 358 -11.37 12.35 -12.14
CA ARG A 358 -12.08 13.60 -11.88
C ARG A 358 -11.11 14.64 -11.34
N TYR A 359 -11.18 15.86 -11.88
CA TYR A 359 -10.41 16.96 -11.35
C TYR A 359 -10.88 17.31 -9.94
N ILE A 360 -9.98 17.30 -9.01
CA ILE A 360 -10.24 17.67 -7.61
C ILE A 360 -9.24 18.77 -7.25
N ALA A 361 -9.76 19.92 -6.82
CA ALA A 361 -8.96 21.13 -6.66
C ALA A 361 -8.04 21.12 -5.44
N SER A 362 -8.38 20.33 -4.41
CA SER A 362 -7.56 20.29 -3.19
C SER A 362 -7.17 18.85 -2.85
N GLU A 363 -5.95 18.66 -2.39
CA GLU A 363 -5.45 17.33 -2.00
C GLU A 363 -6.29 16.69 -0.89
N ARG A 364 -6.83 17.51 0.02
CA ARG A 364 -7.72 17.03 1.09
C ARG A 364 -8.97 16.36 0.52
N ASP A 365 -9.51 16.92 -0.57
CA ASP A 365 -10.71 16.38 -1.21
C ASP A 365 -10.40 15.07 -1.97
N ILE A 366 -9.19 14.91 -2.48
CA ILE A 366 -8.75 13.67 -3.11
C ILE A 366 -8.95 12.50 -2.13
N ILE A 367 -8.48 12.67 -0.91
CA ILE A 367 -8.56 11.63 0.12
C ILE A 367 -10.01 11.46 0.62
N ALA A 368 -10.70 12.57 0.90
CA ALA A 368 -12.04 12.53 1.48
C ALA A 368 -13.08 11.91 0.55
N GLN A 369 -12.95 12.16 -0.76
CA GLN A 369 -13.97 11.74 -1.72
C GLN A 369 -13.79 10.30 -2.21
N ASN A 370 -12.64 9.68 -1.99
CA ASN A 370 -12.37 8.33 -2.50
C ASN A 370 -12.63 7.21 -1.49
N ASN A 371 -13.10 7.52 -0.29
CA ASN A 371 -13.30 6.52 0.77
C ASN A 371 -12.05 5.68 1.03
N PHE A 372 -10.90 6.31 0.88
CA PHE A 372 -9.60 5.64 0.83
C PHE A 372 -9.29 4.85 2.10
N TYR A 373 -9.39 5.50 3.25
CA TYR A 373 -8.92 4.87 4.48
C TYR A 373 -9.73 3.63 4.87
N PRO A 374 -11.08 3.65 4.85
CA PRO A 374 -11.80 2.41 5.14
C PRO A 374 -11.46 1.29 4.16
N ALA A 375 -11.30 1.62 2.87
CA ALA A 375 -10.97 0.64 1.85
C ALA A 375 -9.56 0.07 2.04
N ALA A 376 -8.58 0.92 2.36
CA ALA A 376 -7.20 0.50 2.63
C ALA A 376 -7.12 -0.39 3.88
N LEU A 377 -7.93 -0.12 4.91
CA LEU A 377 -8.00 -0.96 6.11
C LEU A 377 -8.60 -2.34 5.78
N ALA A 378 -9.63 -2.39 4.91
CA ALA A 378 -10.20 -3.65 4.45
C ALA A 378 -9.15 -4.48 3.70
N LEU A 379 -8.37 -3.83 2.82
CA LEU A 379 -7.27 -4.50 2.13
C LEU A 379 -6.20 -4.97 3.11
N ALA A 380 -5.80 -4.13 4.07
CA ALA A 380 -4.78 -4.49 5.06
C ALA A 380 -5.17 -5.77 5.80
N GLU A 381 -6.43 -5.86 6.24
CA GLU A 381 -6.97 -7.05 6.89
C GLU A 381 -6.92 -8.25 5.96
N ARG A 382 -7.45 -8.11 4.73
CA ARG A 382 -7.55 -9.22 3.78
C ARG A 382 -6.17 -9.74 3.35
N ALA A 383 -5.27 -8.84 3.05
CA ALA A 383 -3.93 -9.22 2.56
C ALA A 383 -3.05 -9.78 3.69
N TRP A 384 -3.31 -9.37 4.93
CA TRP A 384 -2.60 -9.94 6.09
C TRP A 384 -3.16 -11.33 6.45
N ARG A 385 -4.49 -11.45 6.56
CA ARG A 385 -5.15 -12.67 7.02
C ARG A 385 -5.24 -13.76 5.97
N GLY A 386 -5.42 -13.36 4.70
CA GLY A 386 -5.70 -14.33 3.64
C GLY A 386 -7.17 -14.78 3.62
N GLY A 387 -7.50 -15.70 2.75
CA GLY A 387 -8.85 -16.24 2.59
C GLY A 387 -9.80 -15.28 1.92
N GLY A 388 -11.08 -15.34 2.28
CA GLY A 388 -12.19 -14.54 1.78
C GLY A 388 -13.51 -15.26 2.06
N GLY A 389 -14.51 -14.51 2.17
CA GLY A 389 -15.84 -15.14 2.44
C GLY A 389 -16.40 -14.81 3.80
N UNK A 390 -17.58 -15.16 4.01
CA UNK A 390 -18.41 -14.74 5.05
C UNK A 390 -18.03 -15.13 6.42
N UNK A 391 -17.36 -14.63 6.77
CA UNK A 391 -17.24 -14.80 8.17
C UNK A 391 -17.91 -13.66 8.86
N UNK A 392 -18.34 -13.78 9.59
CA UNK A 392 -18.97 -12.88 10.43
C UNK A 392 -18.89 -11.44 10.00
N UNK A 393 -19.25 -11.18 9.21
CA UNK A 393 -19.36 -9.89 8.76
C UNK A 393 -19.77 -8.90 9.79
N GLY A 394 -20.59 -9.22 10.60
CA GLY A 394 -21.08 -8.34 11.65
C GLY A 394 -20.00 -7.83 12.60
N GLN A 395 -19.03 -8.65 12.93
CA GLN A 395 -17.97 -8.23 13.88
C GLN A 395 -16.94 -7.27 13.27
N CYS A 396 -16.68 -7.38 11.97
CA CYS A 396 -15.67 -6.54 11.30
C CYS A 396 -16.17 -5.11 11.04
N LEU A 397 -17.43 -4.95 10.66
CA LEU A 397 -18.00 -3.62 10.41
C LEU A 397 -17.93 -2.73 11.67
N PHE A 398 -18.15 -3.30 12.84
CA PHE A 398 -18.03 -2.57 14.10
C PHE A 398 -16.58 -2.16 14.42
N ARG A 399 -15.60 -3.00 14.07
CA ARG A 399 -14.17 -2.68 14.32
C ARG A 399 -13.71 -1.51 13.46
N TRP A 400 -14.09 -1.48 12.19
CA TRP A 400 -13.68 -0.41 11.26
C TRP A 400 -14.24 0.95 11.65
N GLN A 401 -15.45 0.99 12.20
CA GLN A 401 -16.08 2.23 12.64
C GLN A 401 -15.23 2.93 13.72
N TRP A 402 -14.66 2.17 14.65
CA TRP A 402 -13.79 2.73 15.69
C TRP A 402 -12.45 3.22 15.13
N HIS A 403 -11.83 2.46 14.25
CA HIS A 403 -10.57 2.89 13.62
C HIS A 403 -10.78 4.13 12.76
N TYR A 404 -11.89 4.18 12.02
CA TYR A 404 -12.24 5.33 11.19
C TYR A 404 -12.41 6.60 12.05
N VAL A 405 -13.14 6.50 13.16
CA VAL A 405 -13.33 7.64 14.08
C VAL A 405 -11.99 8.07 14.68
N ALA A 406 -11.14 7.13 15.06
CA ALA A 406 -9.82 7.43 15.63
C ALA A 406 -8.88 8.13 14.62
N LEU A 407 -9.04 7.86 13.31
CA LEU A 407 -8.24 8.48 12.26
C LEU A 407 -8.59 9.96 12.02
N PHE A 408 -9.85 10.33 12.24
CA PHE A 408 -10.33 11.70 11.99
C PHE A 408 -10.51 12.55 13.25
N ALA A 409 -10.24 12.01 14.42
CA ALA A 409 -10.34 12.71 15.70
C ALA A 409 -9.03 13.36 16.16
N ARG A 410 -7.99 13.37 15.31
CA ARG A 410 -6.69 13.98 15.62
C ARG A 410 -6.40 15.21 14.76
#